data_750e4c1fd09f73a11a509f7d1f95dc0e
#
_entry.id   750e4c1fd09f73a11a509f7d1f95dc0e
#
_cell.length_a   1.000
_cell.length_b   1.000
_cell.length_c   1.000
_cell.angle_alpha   90.00
_cell.angle_beta   90.00
_cell.angle_gamma   90.00
#
_symmetry.space_group_name_H-M   'P 1'
#
loop_
_entity.id
_entity.type
_entity.pdbx_description
1 polymer ?
#
loop_
_entity_poly.entity_id
_entity_poly.type
_entity_poly.pdbx_seq_one_letter_code
_entity_poly.pdbx_strand_id
1 'polypeptide(L)'
;MGFMKTDIEIAKEAVMKPIGEVAEKLGISLDELELYGKYKAKLSDELWDRIKDNEDGKLILVTAINPTPAGEGKTTVTVGLGEAFERLGKKAVIALREPSLGPCFGVKGGAAGGGYAQVVPMEDLNLHFTGDFHAITSANNLLSALLDNHIKQGNALGIDTNQIVWKRCLDMNDRVLRNVVVGLGSSADGVVREDHFVITVASEIMAVLCLANDMKDLKERLSRIIVAYSFDGKPVTAGDLNAVGSMAALLKEAIKPNLIQTIEHSPAIVHGGPFANIAHGCNSVRATKTALKLADYVVTEAGFGADLGAEKFLDIKCRMAGLKPSAVVLVATIRALKYNGGVDKKELGAENLDALKKGIVNLEKHIENLKQFGVPVVVTLNKFVSDTEAELKFVKDFCEDRGCDFELAEVWEKGGLGGEELAKKIIATIESKASNYAPIYGDELSIKEKIEAICTKIYGAAGVDFAPAADKMIKKIEELGFGHFPVCMAKTQYSLSDNAALLGRPEGFRVTVREAYVSAGAGFVVVLTGNIMTMPGLPKAPAAFNIDVDDDGNIVGLF
;
A
#
# COMPACT_ATOMS: atom_id res chain seq x y z
N MET A 1 6.19 21.98 -31.02
CA MET A 1 6.12 21.15 -29.81
C MET A 1 4.88 20.30 -29.94
N GLY A 2 5.01 18.99 -30.12
CA GLY A 2 3.84 18.09 -30.11
C GLY A 2 3.17 18.16 -28.74
N PHE A 3 1.85 18.22 -28.70
CA PHE A 3 1.11 18.10 -27.44
C PHE A 3 1.46 16.75 -26.81
N MET A 4 1.98 16.76 -25.59
CA MET A 4 2.23 15.53 -24.82
C MET A 4 0.87 14.97 -24.41
N LYS A 5 0.59 13.70 -24.78
CA LYS A 5 -0.67 13.03 -24.43
C LYS A 5 -0.77 12.86 -22.92
N THR A 6 -1.99 12.94 -22.42
CA THR A 6 -2.31 12.61 -21.02
C THR A 6 -2.27 11.10 -20.79
N ASP A 7 -2.16 10.67 -19.54
CA ASP A 7 -2.14 9.23 -19.20
C ASP A 7 -3.40 8.51 -19.67
N ILE A 8 -4.57 9.15 -19.59
CA ILE A 8 -5.84 8.55 -20.09
C ILE A 8 -5.89 8.46 -21.61
N GLU A 9 -5.34 9.45 -22.34
CA GLU A 9 -5.27 9.39 -23.81
C GLU A 9 -4.38 8.25 -24.26
N ILE A 10 -3.22 8.05 -23.60
CA ILE A 10 -2.32 6.93 -23.88
C ILE A 10 -3.02 5.59 -23.57
N ALA A 11 -3.70 5.49 -22.42
CA ALA A 11 -4.43 4.27 -22.05
C ALA A 11 -5.56 3.92 -23.03
N LYS A 12 -6.30 4.92 -23.54
CA LYS A 12 -7.39 4.72 -24.52
C LYS A 12 -6.90 4.26 -25.89
N GLU A 13 -5.71 4.66 -26.28
CA GLU A 13 -5.10 4.21 -27.54
C GLU A 13 -4.53 2.78 -27.44
N ALA A 14 -4.40 2.23 -26.23
CA ALA A 14 -3.85 0.90 -26.06
C ALA A 14 -4.77 -0.18 -26.62
N VAL A 15 -4.22 -1.04 -27.47
CA VAL A 15 -4.94 -2.19 -28.03
C VAL A 15 -4.80 -3.36 -27.07
N MET A 16 -5.80 -3.54 -26.19
CA MET A 16 -5.79 -4.63 -25.20
C MET A 16 -6.01 -6.00 -25.83
N LYS A 17 -5.32 -7.01 -25.34
CA LYS A 17 -5.56 -8.42 -25.64
C LYS A 17 -6.66 -9.00 -24.74
N PRO A 18 -7.45 -9.99 -25.23
CA PRO A 18 -8.30 -10.77 -24.34
C PRO A 18 -7.50 -11.32 -23.15
N ILE A 19 -8.09 -11.30 -21.96
CA ILE A 19 -7.36 -11.65 -20.74
C ILE A 19 -6.86 -13.12 -20.75
N GLY A 20 -7.54 -14.02 -21.45
CA GLY A 20 -7.08 -15.39 -21.65
C GLY A 20 -5.71 -15.48 -22.35
N GLU A 21 -5.47 -14.64 -23.38
CA GLU A 21 -4.17 -14.60 -24.08
C GLU A 21 -3.04 -14.07 -23.18
N VAL A 22 -3.37 -13.17 -22.25
CA VAL A 22 -2.41 -12.67 -21.26
C VAL A 22 -2.10 -13.77 -20.22
N ALA A 23 -3.13 -14.49 -19.79
CA ALA A 23 -3.01 -15.61 -18.85
C ALA A 23 -2.15 -16.76 -19.40
N GLU A 24 -2.27 -17.05 -20.69
CA GLU A 24 -1.46 -18.09 -21.37
C GLU A 24 0.04 -17.86 -21.23
N LYS A 25 0.51 -16.60 -21.19
CA LYS A 25 1.93 -16.27 -20.95
C LYS A 25 2.43 -16.81 -19.60
N LEU A 26 1.53 -16.95 -18.63
CA LEU A 26 1.82 -17.49 -17.30
C LEU A 26 1.54 -19.00 -17.19
N GLY A 27 1.03 -19.62 -18.27
CA GLY A 27 0.61 -21.01 -18.25
C GLY A 27 -0.69 -21.24 -17.47
N ILE A 28 -1.56 -20.22 -17.46
CA ILE A 28 -2.91 -20.28 -16.84
C ILE A 28 -3.91 -20.62 -17.95
N SER A 29 -4.72 -21.65 -17.75
CA SER A 29 -5.79 -22.02 -18.66
C SER A 29 -7.04 -21.16 -18.45
N LEU A 30 -7.92 -21.11 -19.46
CA LEU A 30 -9.14 -20.32 -19.36
C LEU A 30 -10.08 -20.83 -18.25
N ASP A 31 -10.08 -22.13 -17.97
CA ASP A 31 -10.87 -22.76 -16.91
C ASP A 31 -10.41 -22.38 -15.49
N GLU A 32 -9.20 -21.84 -15.36
CA GLU A 32 -8.65 -21.34 -14.10
C GLU A 32 -8.91 -19.84 -13.88
N LEU A 33 -9.70 -19.22 -14.79
CA LEU A 33 -10.08 -17.82 -14.76
C LEU A 33 -11.58 -17.64 -14.55
N GLU A 34 -11.94 -16.72 -13.67
CA GLU A 34 -13.30 -16.19 -13.58
C GLU A 34 -13.36 -14.87 -14.32
N LEU A 35 -13.95 -14.86 -15.53
CA LEU A 35 -13.92 -13.70 -16.41
C LEU A 35 -14.81 -12.55 -15.90
N TYR A 36 -14.26 -11.37 -15.86
CA TYR A 36 -14.96 -10.10 -15.62
C TYR A 36 -14.93 -9.24 -16.89
N GLY A 37 -15.68 -9.67 -17.89
CA GLY A 37 -15.62 -9.14 -19.25
C GLY A 37 -14.42 -9.67 -20.03
N LYS A 38 -13.98 -8.91 -21.06
CA LYS A 38 -12.97 -9.37 -22.02
C LYS A 38 -11.54 -9.22 -21.51
N TYR A 39 -11.28 -8.23 -20.63
CA TYR A 39 -9.94 -7.75 -20.34
C TYR A 39 -9.52 -7.91 -18.87
N LYS A 40 -10.38 -8.48 -18.02
CA LYS A 40 -10.16 -8.71 -16.60
C LYS A 40 -10.62 -10.11 -16.20
N ALA A 41 -9.95 -10.70 -15.23
CA ALA A 41 -10.39 -11.95 -14.62
C ALA A 41 -9.94 -12.05 -13.18
N LYS A 42 -10.63 -12.85 -12.38
CA LYS A 42 -10.11 -13.34 -11.11
C LYS A 42 -9.38 -14.66 -11.31
N LEU A 43 -8.33 -14.86 -10.51
CA LEU A 43 -7.58 -16.11 -10.46
C LEU A 43 -8.29 -17.08 -9.50
N SER A 44 -8.63 -18.27 -10.00
CA SER A 44 -9.43 -19.24 -9.25
C SER A 44 -8.64 -19.94 -8.13
N ASP A 45 -9.34 -20.61 -7.24
CA ASP A 45 -8.73 -21.46 -6.20
C ASP A 45 -8.09 -22.70 -6.80
N GLU A 46 -8.64 -23.25 -7.88
CA GLU A 46 -8.09 -24.38 -8.64
C GLU A 46 -6.71 -24.05 -9.21
N LEU A 47 -6.51 -22.83 -9.70
CA LEU A 47 -5.17 -22.35 -10.11
C LEU A 47 -4.21 -22.43 -8.93
N TRP A 48 -4.59 -21.88 -7.77
CA TRP A 48 -3.73 -21.90 -6.58
C TRP A 48 -3.37 -23.34 -6.17
N ASP A 49 -4.34 -24.25 -6.17
CA ASP A 49 -4.12 -25.65 -5.81
C ASP A 49 -3.13 -26.34 -6.75
N ARG A 50 -3.11 -25.99 -8.03
CA ARG A 50 -2.18 -26.51 -9.02
C ARG A 50 -0.75 -25.96 -8.87
N ILE A 51 -0.61 -24.67 -8.50
CA ILE A 51 0.71 -24.01 -8.53
C ILE A 51 1.39 -23.85 -7.17
N LYS A 52 0.67 -24.04 -6.05
CA LYS A 52 1.15 -23.76 -4.68
C LYS A 52 2.49 -24.43 -4.32
N ASP A 53 2.80 -25.55 -4.93
CA ASP A 53 4.02 -26.32 -4.69
C ASP A 53 5.15 -25.99 -5.69
N ASN A 54 4.94 -25.07 -6.65
CA ASN A 54 5.99 -24.58 -7.52
C ASN A 54 7.09 -23.85 -6.73
N GLU A 55 8.29 -23.77 -7.29
CA GLU A 55 9.35 -22.91 -6.74
C GLU A 55 8.97 -21.43 -6.84
N ASP A 56 9.40 -20.66 -5.84
CA ASP A 56 9.17 -19.21 -5.85
C ASP A 56 10.14 -18.50 -6.81
N GLY A 57 9.61 -17.58 -7.59
CA GLY A 57 10.41 -16.63 -8.35
C GLY A 57 11.10 -15.59 -7.46
N LYS A 58 11.84 -14.68 -8.08
CA LYS A 58 12.58 -13.60 -7.41
C LYS A 58 11.62 -12.44 -7.09
N LEU A 59 11.44 -12.14 -5.80
CA LEU A 59 10.62 -11.01 -5.34
C LEU A 59 11.42 -9.72 -5.33
N ILE A 60 10.98 -8.72 -6.09
CA ILE A 60 11.59 -7.40 -6.19
C ILE A 60 10.60 -6.38 -5.64
N LEU A 61 11.01 -5.67 -4.57
CA LEU A 61 10.23 -4.59 -3.99
C LEU A 61 10.65 -3.25 -4.60
N VAL A 62 9.70 -2.50 -5.16
CA VAL A 62 9.90 -1.11 -5.56
C VAL A 62 9.38 -0.18 -4.46
N THR A 63 10.22 0.71 -3.98
CA THR A 63 9.91 1.73 -2.98
C THR A 63 10.53 3.06 -3.39
N ALA A 64 10.42 4.11 -2.57
CA ALA A 64 10.99 5.43 -2.88
C ALA A 64 11.54 6.13 -1.64
N ILE A 65 12.25 7.22 -1.86
CA ILE A 65 12.57 8.21 -0.82
C ILE A 65 11.31 8.92 -0.35
N ASN A 66 11.39 9.82 0.65
CA ASN A 66 10.23 10.60 1.09
C ASN A 66 9.63 11.37 -0.09
N PRO A 67 8.31 11.24 -0.35
CA PRO A 67 7.69 11.77 -1.55
C PRO A 67 7.48 13.28 -1.48
N THR A 68 7.49 13.91 -2.66
CA THR A 68 6.83 15.20 -2.85
C THR A 68 5.30 15.03 -2.88
N PRO A 69 4.51 16.09 -2.74
CA PRO A 69 3.06 16.02 -2.95
C PRO A 69 2.63 15.52 -4.34
N ALA A 70 3.51 15.63 -5.35
CA ALA A 70 3.25 15.14 -6.71
C ALA A 70 3.49 13.63 -6.85
N GLY A 71 4.21 13.01 -5.89
CA GLY A 71 4.64 11.61 -5.96
C GLY A 71 5.92 11.40 -6.77
N GLU A 72 6.51 10.19 -6.66
CA GLU A 72 7.83 9.88 -7.23
C GLU A 72 7.75 8.87 -8.39
N GLY A 73 6.55 8.49 -8.83
CA GLY A 73 6.36 7.58 -9.95
C GLY A 73 6.71 6.12 -9.64
N LYS A 74 6.60 5.68 -8.38
CA LYS A 74 6.86 4.27 -8.01
C LYS A 74 6.08 3.28 -8.86
N THR A 75 4.77 3.47 -9.00
CA THR A 75 3.91 2.57 -9.77
C THR A 75 4.33 2.54 -11.24
N THR A 76 4.65 3.70 -11.81
CA THR A 76 5.17 3.81 -13.18
C THR A 76 6.47 3.01 -13.35
N VAL A 77 7.42 3.15 -12.40
CA VAL A 77 8.66 2.36 -12.39
C VAL A 77 8.37 0.88 -12.21
N THR A 78 7.43 0.51 -11.33
CA THR A 78 7.05 -0.90 -11.09
C THR A 78 6.48 -1.55 -12.36
N VAL A 79 5.59 -0.85 -13.05
CA VAL A 79 4.97 -1.33 -14.29
C VAL A 79 6.02 -1.44 -15.41
N GLY A 80 6.74 -0.34 -15.69
CA GLY A 80 7.76 -0.33 -16.75
C GLY A 80 8.91 -1.31 -16.50
N LEU A 81 9.26 -1.57 -15.24
CA LEU A 81 10.24 -2.60 -14.89
C LEU A 81 9.71 -4.02 -15.18
N GLY A 82 8.43 -4.30 -14.89
CA GLY A 82 7.81 -5.57 -15.25
C GLY A 82 7.78 -5.80 -16.76
N GLU A 83 7.42 -4.78 -17.53
CA GLU A 83 7.49 -4.79 -19.01
C GLU A 83 8.93 -5.02 -19.49
N ALA A 84 9.92 -4.35 -18.87
CA ALA A 84 11.32 -4.49 -19.22
C ALA A 84 11.84 -5.92 -19.01
N PHE A 85 11.45 -6.61 -17.93
CA PHE A 85 11.79 -8.02 -17.75
C PHE A 85 11.24 -8.90 -18.87
N GLU A 86 9.98 -8.70 -19.29
CA GLU A 86 9.41 -9.45 -20.42
C GLU A 86 10.14 -9.17 -21.74
N ARG A 87 10.49 -7.91 -22.00
CA ARG A 87 11.29 -7.53 -23.19
C ARG A 87 12.67 -8.22 -23.22
N LEU A 88 13.25 -8.48 -22.06
CA LEU A 88 14.48 -9.27 -21.90
C LEU A 88 14.24 -10.81 -21.96
N GLY A 89 13.04 -11.25 -22.30
CA GLY A 89 12.67 -12.66 -22.41
C GLY A 89 12.54 -13.37 -21.06
N LYS A 90 12.34 -12.63 -19.98
CA LYS A 90 12.12 -13.18 -18.64
C LYS A 90 10.62 -13.33 -18.39
N LYS A 91 10.22 -14.42 -17.72
CA LYS A 91 8.84 -14.59 -17.26
C LYS A 91 8.62 -13.73 -16.02
N ALA A 92 7.86 -12.65 -16.17
CA ALA A 92 7.65 -11.66 -15.11
C ALA A 92 6.16 -11.40 -14.85
N VAL A 93 5.84 -11.06 -13.60
CA VAL A 93 4.50 -10.62 -13.15
C VAL A 93 4.65 -9.36 -12.30
N ILE A 94 3.77 -8.41 -12.55
CA ILE A 94 3.63 -7.20 -11.74
C ILE A 94 2.54 -7.44 -10.71
N ALA A 95 2.80 -7.11 -9.42
CA ALA A 95 1.81 -7.26 -8.36
C ALA A 95 1.54 -5.91 -7.69
N LEU A 96 0.32 -5.37 -7.87
CA LEU A 96 -0.07 -4.01 -7.49
C LEU A 96 -1.22 -3.97 -6.49
N ARG A 97 -1.41 -2.80 -5.89
CA ARG A 97 -2.62 -2.48 -5.13
C ARG A 97 -3.72 -1.98 -6.06
N GLU A 98 -4.95 -2.25 -5.68
CA GLU A 98 -6.14 -1.64 -6.26
C GLU A 98 -6.32 -0.21 -5.73
N PRO A 99 -6.62 0.80 -6.57
CA PRO A 99 -6.87 2.16 -6.13
C PRO A 99 -8.25 2.31 -5.47
N SER A 100 -8.35 3.24 -4.51
CA SER A 100 -9.59 3.63 -3.83
C SER A 100 -10.26 4.80 -4.54
N LEU A 101 -11.59 4.83 -4.54
CA LEU A 101 -12.39 5.91 -5.15
C LEU A 101 -12.12 7.26 -4.52
N GLY A 102 -11.95 7.33 -3.19
CA GLY A 102 -11.73 8.58 -2.50
C GLY A 102 -10.53 9.38 -3.03
N PRO A 103 -9.32 8.82 -3.11
CA PRO A 103 -8.19 9.46 -3.78
C PRO A 103 -8.43 9.79 -5.25
N CYS A 104 -9.09 8.91 -6.02
CA CYS A 104 -9.39 9.16 -7.44
C CYS A 104 -10.23 10.42 -7.64
N PHE A 105 -11.29 10.60 -6.87
CA PHE A 105 -12.15 11.77 -6.92
C PHE A 105 -11.64 12.96 -6.09
N GLY A 106 -10.62 12.76 -5.27
CA GLY A 106 -10.04 13.75 -4.36
C GLY A 106 -8.92 14.58 -4.97
N VAL A 107 -7.70 14.12 -4.78
CA VAL A 107 -6.50 14.93 -5.05
C VAL A 107 -5.77 14.48 -6.29
N LYS A 108 -5.80 13.18 -6.62
CA LYS A 108 -4.88 12.61 -7.60
C LYS A 108 -5.34 11.24 -8.06
N GLY A 109 -4.93 10.93 -9.28
CA GLY A 109 -5.05 9.69 -9.96
C GLY A 109 -4.73 8.42 -9.21
N GLY A 110 -5.33 7.36 -9.69
CA GLY A 110 -5.18 6.02 -9.16
C GLY A 110 -3.81 5.41 -9.39
N ALA A 111 -3.62 4.20 -8.91
CA ALA A 111 -2.37 3.46 -8.97
C ALA A 111 -2.21 2.66 -10.29
N ALA A 112 -2.52 3.25 -11.44
CA ALA A 112 -2.42 2.58 -12.74
C ALA A 112 -1.03 2.67 -13.41
N GLY A 113 -0.13 3.47 -12.86
CA GLY A 113 1.11 3.88 -13.53
C GLY A 113 0.95 5.22 -14.24
N GLY A 114 1.78 5.51 -15.25
CA GLY A 114 1.72 6.74 -16.04
C GLY A 114 2.53 6.66 -17.31
N GLY A 115 2.22 7.53 -18.28
CA GLY A 115 2.85 7.50 -19.61
C GLY A 115 2.63 6.17 -20.32
N TYR A 116 3.69 5.62 -20.86
CA TYR A 116 3.67 4.33 -21.54
C TYR A 116 3.89 3.12 -20.60
N ALA A 117 4.03 3.35 -19.30
CA ALA A 117 4.12 2.31 -18.27
C ALA A 117 2.85 2.30 -17.40
N GLN A 118 1.76 1.78 -17.94
CA GLN A 118 0.44 1.71 -17.31
C GLN A 118 -0.16 0.32 -17.37
N VAL A 119 -1.00 -0.01 -16.37
CA VAL A 119 -1.91 -1.16 -16.41
C VAL A 119 -3.27 -0.75 -16.97
N VAL A 120 -3.85 -1.63 -17.77
CA VAL A 120 -5.13 -1.43 -18.45
C VAL A 120 -6.06 -2.63 -18.24
N PRO A 121 -7.38 -2.43 -18.19
CA PRO A 121 -8.16 -1.20 -18.44
C PRO A 121 -8.09 -0.21 -17.28
N MET A 122 -7.60 1.00 -17.54
CA MET A 122 -7.32 2.01 -16.49
C MET A 122 -8.61 2.58 -15.87
N GLU A 123 -9.65 2.80 -16.68
CA GLU A 123 -10.94 3.33 -16.20
C GLU A 123 -11.58 2.36 -15.20
N ASP A 124 -11.68 1.08 -15.56
CA ASP A 124 -12.26 0.04 -14.70
C ASP A 124 -11.49 -0.07 -13.37
N LEU A 125 -10.15 -0.09 -13.47
CA LEU A 125 -9.29 -0.20 -12.28
C LEU A 125 -9.53 0.95 -11.29
N ASN A 126 -9.71 2.18 -11.78
CA ASN A 126 -9.84 3.37 -10.94
C ASN A 126 -11.27 3.64 -10.45
N LEU A 127 -12.29 3.01 -11.04
CA LEU A 127 -13.69 3.22 -10.70
C LEU A 127 -14.30 1.97 -10.04
N HIS A 128 -14.89 1.09 -10.83
CA HIS A 128 -15.50 -0.15 -10.38
C HIS A 128 -14.80 -1.34 -11.01
N PHE A 129 -13.76 -1.85 -10.35
CA PHE A 129 -12.90 -2.87 -10.92
C PHE A 129 -13.59 -4.24 -11.02
N THR A 130 -13.61 -5.01 -9.94
CA THR A 130 -14.25 -6.33 -9.84
C THR A 130 -15.18 -6.45 -8.62
N GLY A 131 -15.36 -5.37 -7.88
CA GLY A 131 -16.25 -5.29 -6.73
C GLY A 131 -15.61 -5.59 -5.38
N ASP A 132 -14.29 -5.76 -5.30
CA ASP A 132 -13.60 -6.12 -4.07
C ASP A 132 -13.79 -5.06 -2.97
N PHE A 133 -13.65 -3.78 -3.31
CA PHE A 133 -13.85 -2.68 -2.35
C PHE A 133 -15.29 -2.57 -1.89
N HIS A 134 -16.26 -2.82 -2.76
CA HIS A 134 -17.66 -2.88 -2.39
C HIS A 134 -17.93 -4.05 -1.42
N ALA A 135 -17.34 -5.22 -1.66
CA ALA A 135 -17.45 -6.37 -0.78
C ALA A 135 -16.85 -6.09 0.61
N ILE A 136 -15.67 -5.46 0.66
CA ILE A 136 -15.00 -5.04 1.91
C ILE A 136 -15.87 -4.04 2.67
N THR A 137 -16.39 -3.00 1.99
CA THR A 137 -17.29 -2.01 2.58
C THR A 137 -18.54 -2.68 3.15
N SER A 138 -19.14 -3.60 2.40
CA SER A 138 -20.35 -4.33 2.81
C SER A 138 -20.09 -5.22 4.01
N ALA A 139 -18.98 -5.97 4.05
CA ALA A 139 -18.62 -6.82 5.18
C ALA A 139 -18.34 -6.00 6.45
N ASN A 140 -17.66 -4.87 6.31
CA ASN A 140 -17.37 -3.95 7.41
C ASN A 140 -18.68 -3.39 8.01
N ASN A 141 -19.58 -2.92 7.16
CA ASN A 141 -20.82 -2.30 7.60
C ASN A 141 -21.85 -3.34 8.07
N LEU A 142 -21.81 -4.58 7.58
CA LEU A 142 -22.58 -5.70 8.15
C LEU A 142 -22.17 -5.95 9.60
N LEU A 143 -20.88 -5.96 9.92
CA LEU A 143 -20.40 -6.11 11.29
C LEU A 143 -20.89 -4.96 12.18
N SER A 144 -20.89 -3.72 11.68
CA SER A 144 -21.47 -2.57 12.39
C SER A 144 -22.97 -2.76 12.66
N ALA A 145 -23.72 -3.23 11.68
CA ALA A 145 -25.15 -3.47 11.81
C ALA A 145 -25.45 -4.60 12.83
N LEU A 146 -24.66 -5.68 12.82
CA LEU A 146 -24.80 -6.78 13.77
C LEU A 146 -24.47 -6.34 15.20
N LEU A 147 -23.45 -5.50 15.39
CA LEU A 147 -23.10 -4.89 16.67
C LEU A 147 -24.25 -4.07 17.23
N ASP A 148 -24.78 -3.12 16.46
CA ASP A 148 -25.90 -2.27 16.90
C ASP A 148 -27.19 -3.08 17.13
N ASN A 149 -27.45 -4.09 16.29
CA ASN A 149 -28.57 -5.01 16.47
C ASN A 149 -28.43 -5.83 17.77
N HIS A 150 -27.23 -6.34 18.09
CA HIS A 150 -26.97 -7.06 19.33
C HIS A 150 -27.27 -6.19 20.56
N ILE A 151 -26.80 -4.94 20.57
CA ILE A 151 -27.06 -3.98 21.64
C ILE A 151 -28.57 -3.73 21.77
N LYS A 152 -29.27 -3.52 20.66
CA LYS A 152 -30.71 -3.26 20.60
C LYS A 152 -31.54 -4.45 21.09
N GLN A 153 -31.14 -5.67 20.79
CA GLN A 153 -31.89 -6.90 21.10
C GLN A 153 -31.57 -7.48 22.50
N GLY A 154 -31.06 -6.67 23.40
CA GLY A 154 -30.88 -7.04 24.81
C GLY A 154 -29.45 -7.15 25.28
N ASN A 155 -28.45 -6.90 24.41
CA ASN A 155 -27.04 -6.76 24.79
C ASN A 155 -26.51 -7.89 25.69
N ALA A 156 -26.75 -9.15 25.31
CA ALA A 156 -26.37 -10.32 26.12
C ALA A 156 -24.86 -10.43 26.41
N LEU A 157 -24.01 -9.82 25.56
CA LEU A 157 -22.55 -9.74 25.75
C LEU A 157 -22.12 -8.60 26.69
N GLY A 158 -23.07 -7.79 27.19
CA GLY A 158 -22.78 -6.69 28.11
C GLY A 158 -21.87 -5.62 27.50
N ILE A 159 -22.03 -5.30 26.24
CA ILE A 159 -21.23 -4.29 25.53
C ILE A 159 -21.47 -2.91 26.15
N ASP A 160 -20.39 -2.25 26.56
CA ASP A 160 -20.42 -0.83 26.94
C ASP A 160 -20.43 0.04 25.67
N THR A 161 -21.54 0.74 25.46
CA THR A 161 -21.73 1.59 24.28
C THR A 161 -20.75 2.76 24.19
N ASN A 162 -20.07 3.11 25.30
CA ASN A 162 -18.97 4.09 25.33
C ASN A 162 -17.60 3.47 24.97
N GLN A 163 -17.52 2.15 24.84
CA GLN A 163 -16.29 1.41 24.54
C GLN A 163 -16.36 0.67 23.20
N ILE A 164 -17.20 1.13 22.29
CA ILE A 164 -17.23 0.64 20.90
C ILE A 164 -16.02 1.23 20.16
N VAL A 165 -15.18 0.34 19.60
CA VAL A 165 -13.98 0.71 18.84
C VAL A 165 -14.13 0.48 17.34
N TRP A 166 -15.15 -0.32 16.94
CA TRP A 166 -15.45 -0.59 15.55
C TRP A 166 -16.04 0.63 14.85
N LYS A 167 -15.58 0.89 13.62
CA LYS A 167 -16.01 2.04 12.80
C LYS A 167 -16.69 1.55 11.53
N ARG A 168 -17.65 2.31 11.03
CA ARG A 168 -18.22 2.13 9.70
C ARG A 168 -17.22 2.54 8.64
N CYS A 169 -17.44 2.15 7.38
CA CYS A 169 -16.59 2.61 6.29
C CYS A 169 -17.40 3.01 5.04
N LEU A 170 -16.77 3.87 4.25
CA LEU A 170 -17.23 4.32 2.94
C LEU A 170 -16.00 4.57 2.07
N ASP A 171 -16.00 4.10 0.82
CA ASP A 171 -14.87 4.31 -0.09
C ASP A 171 -14.97 5.66 -0.82
N MET A 172 -15.05 6.73 -0.06
CA MET A 172 -15.10 8.11 -0.55
C MET A 172 -14.48 9.06 0.47
N ASN A 173 -13.90 10.17 0.00
CA ASN A 173 -13.39 11.23 0.88
C ASN A 173 -14.56 12.09 1.38
N ASP A 174 -15.00 11.87 2.62
CA ASP A 174 -16.09 12.62 3.24
C ASP A 174 -15.79 13.02 4.69
N ARG A 175 -15.32 14.25 4.88
CA ARG A 175 -14.90 14.75 6.20
C ARG A 175 -16.00 14.88 7.23
N VAL A 176 -17.26 15.01 6.81
CA VAL A 176 -18.38 15.15 7.76
C VAL A 176 -18.74 13.84 8.44
N LEU A 177 -18.31 12.72 7.86
CA LEU A 177 -18.48 11.39 8.43
C LEU A 177 -17.44 11.02 9.51
N ARG A 178 -16.48 11.88 9.80
CA ARG A 178 -15.45 11.59 10.83
C ARG A 178 -16.05 11.38 12.20
N ASN A 179 -17.07 12.19 12.54
CA ASN A 179 -17.83 12.06 13.78
C ASN A 179 -19.30 12.26 13.43
N VAL A 180 -20.13 11.28 13.74
CA VAL A 180 -21.56 11.29 13.47
C VAL A 180 -22.32 10.82 14.70
N VAL A 181 -23.59 11.15 14.79
CA VAL A 181 -24.50 10.59 15.80
C VAL A 181 -25.42 9.60 15.10
N VAL A 182 -25.48 8.38 15.60
CA VAL A 182 -26.33 7.30 15.08
C VAL A 182 -27.43 6.94 16.09
N GLY A 183 -28.45 6.21 15.63
CA GLY A 183 -29.54 5.75 16.48
C GLY A 183 -30.53 6.86 16.87
N LEU A 184 -30.54 8.00 16.17
CA LEU A 184 -31.54 9.08 16.39
C LEU A 184 -32.92 8.62 15.94
N GLY A 185 -33.95 9.13 16.63
CA GLY A 185 -35.34 8.82 16.36
C GLY A 185 -36.04 8.25 17.60
N SER A 186 -36.61 7.08 17.46
CA SER A 186 -37.30 6.38 18.55
C SER A 186 -36.40 5.28 19.17
N SER A 187 -36.88 4.67 20.26
CA SER A 187 -36.25 3.49 20.83
C SER A 187 -36.20 2.29 19.86
N ALA A 188 -36.97 2.32 18.77
CA ALA A 188 -36.93 1.32 17.71
C ALA A 188 -35.65 1.43 16.84
N ASP A 189 -35.07 2.62 16.76
CA ASP A 189 -33.95 2.93 15.86
C ASP A 189 -32.57 2.58 16.46
N GLY A 190 -32.53 2.20 17.74
CA GLY A 190 -31.31 1.78 18.42
C GLY A 190 -30.93 2.64 19.61
N VAL A 191 -29.65 2.61 20.00
CA VAL A 191 -29.10 3.43 21.08
C VAL A 191 -28.38 4.62 20.47
N VAL A 192 -28.76 5.83 20.92
CA VAL A 192 -28.10 7.07 20.47
C VAL A 192 -26.69 7.09 20.98
N ARG A 193 -25.71 7.19 20.05
CA ARG A 193 -24.28 7.25 20.37
C ARG A 193 -23.49 7.98 19.29
N GLU A 194 -22.29 8.40 19.64
CA GLU A 194 -21.29 8.82 18.64
C GLU A 194 -20.78 7.61 17.86
N ASP A 195 -20.55 7.80 16.57
CA ASP A 195 -19.94 6.83 15.68
C ASP A 195 -18.99 7.53 14.72
N HIS A 196 -18.19 6.74 14.00
CA HIS A 196 -17.14 7.23 13.11
C HIS A 196 -17.12 6.41 11.83
N PHE A 197 -16.75 7.06 10.73
CA PHE A 197 -16.44 6.39 9.48
C PHE A 197 -14.94 6.47 9.17
N VAL A 198 -14.43 5.41 8.58
CA VAL A 198 -13.11 5.38 7.93
C VAL A 198 -13.29 5.15 6.44
N ILE A 199 -12.33 5.57 5.63
CA ILE A 199 -12.32 5.17 4.21
C ILE A 199 -12.05 3.66 4.13
N THR A 200 -12.64 2.97 3.16
CA THR A 200 -12.58 1.50 3.05
C THR A 200 -11.15 0.95 3.11
N VAL A 201 -10.19 1.63 2.49
CA VAL A 201 -8.76 1.26 2.48
C VAL A 201 -8.05 1.44 3.84
N ALA A 202 -8.67 2.13 4.80
CA ALA A 202 -8.21 2.24 6.18
C ALA A 202 -8.94 1.29 7.13
N SER A 203 -9.90 0.50 6.65
CA SER A 203 -10.63 -0.47 7.46
C SER A 203 -9.76 -1.67 7.84
N GLU A 204 -10.04 -2.29 8.98
CA GLU A 204 -9.38 -3.54 9.37
C GLU A 204 -9.72 -4.70 8.42
N ILE A 205 -10.94 -4.70 7.84
CA ILE A 205 -11.33 -5.72 6.83
C ILE A 205 -10.40 -5.70 5.63
N MET A 206 -10.01 -4.52 5.13
CA MET A 206 -9.03 -4.39 4.04
C MET A 206 -7.68 -5.01 4.44
N ALA A 207 -7.18 -4.74 5.64
CA ALA A 207 -5.92 -5.30 6.12
C ALA A 207 -6.02 -6.83 6.31
N VAL A 208 -7.12 -7.31 6.87
CA VAL A 208 -7.40 -8.75 7.04
C VAL A 208 -7.42 -9.48 5.71
N LEU A 209 -8.15 -8.97 4.72
CA LEU A 209 -8.21 -9.58 3.37
C LEU A 209 -6.83 -9.62 2.72
N CYS A 210 -6.05 -8.54 2.85
CA CYS A 210 -4.71 -8.47 2.26
C CYS A 210 -3.67 -9.37 2.94
N LEU A 211 -3.85 -9.72 4.21
CA LEU A 211 -2.93 -10.59 4.95
C LEU A 211 -3.39 -12.05 5.01
N ALA A 212 -4.62 -12.35 4.63
CA ALA A 212 -5.14 -13.71 4.60
C ALA A 212 -4.48 -14.56 3.50
N ASN A 213 -4.17 -15.81 3.83
CA ASN A 213 -3.62 -16.78 2.90
C ASN A 213 -4.71 -17.48 2.07
N ASP A 214 -5.84 -17.80 2.71
CA ASP A 214 -6.97 -18.52 2.15
C ASP A 214 -8.26 -18.20 2.91
N MET A 215 -9.37 -18.82 2.53
CA MET A 215 -10.67 -18.62 3.16
C MET A 215 -10.69 -19.06 4.63
N LYS A 216 -9.93 -20.07 5.02
CA LYS A 216 -9.84 -20.53 6.41
C LYS A 216 -9.14 -19.47 7.26
N ASP A 217 -7.97 -19.01 6.84
CA ASP A 217 -7.21 -17.95 7.51
C ASP A 217 -8.02 -16.64 7.55
N LEU A 218 -8.74 -16.29 6.46
CA LEU A 218 -9.66 -15.15 6.44
C LEU A 218 -10.69 -15.23 7.56
N LYS A 219 -11.38 -16.37 7.72
CA LYS A 219 -12.39 -16.58 8.77
C LYS A 219 -11.78 -16.54 10.18
N GLU A 220 -10.60 -17.13 10.37
CA GLU A 220 -9.86 -17.08 11.64
C GLU A 220 -9.47 -15.63 12.00
N ARG A 221 -9.02 -14.82 11.04
CA ARG A 221 -8.71 -13.40 11.23
C ARG A 221 -9.96 -12.58 11.53
N LEU A 222 -11.02 -12.76 10.76
CA LEU A 222 -12.30 -12.07 10.99
C LEU A 222 -12.84 -12.36 12.41
N SER A 223 -12.72 -13.60 12.90
CA SER A 223 -13.22 -13.97 14.23
C SER A 223 -12.57 -13.21 15.39
N ARG A 224 -11.30 -12.78 15.21
CA ARG A 224 -10.52 -12.08 16.24
C ARG A 224 -10.70 -10.57 16.26
N ILE A 225 -11.38 -10.00 15.27
CA ILE A 225 -11.61 -8.54 15.21
C ILE A 225 -12.33 -8.09 16.47
N ILE A 226 -11.73 -7.16 17.19
CA ILE A 226 -12.33 -6.54 18.39
C ILE A 226 -13.23 -5.42 17.95
N VAL A 227 -14.52 -5.49 18.34
CA VAL A 227 -15.52 -4.48 17.97
C VAL A 227 -15.85 -3.53 19.11
N ALA A 228 -15.74 -3.99 20.34
CA ALA A 228 -16.09 -3.23 21.55
C ALA A 228 -15.43 -3.87 22.78
N TYR A 229 -15.64 -3.24 23.94
CA TYR A 229 -15.38 -3.84 25.24
C TYR A 229 -16.67 -3.91 26.03
N SER A 230 -16.81 -4.96 26.85
CA SER A 230 -17.93 -5.14 27.77
C SER A 230 -17.78 -4.26 29.02
N PHE A 231 -18.82 -4.14 29.82
CA PHE A 231 -18.80 -3.37 31.09
C PHE A 231 -17.73 -3.86 32.09
N ASP A 232 -17.32 -5.12 32.01
CA ASP A 232 -16.21 -5.68 32.79
C ASP A 232 -14.84 -5.56 32.11
N GLY A 233 -14.76 -4.80 30.98
CA GLY A 233 -13.52 -4.45 30.29
C GLY A 233 -12.96 -5.54 29.37
N LYS A 234 -13.68 -6.65 29.16
CA LYS A 234 -13.26 -7.72 28.23
C LYS A 234 -13.52 -7.34 26.78
N PRO A 235 -12.64 -7.74 25.84
CA PRO A 235 -12.90 -7.52 24.42
C PRO A 235 -14.09 -8.35 23.96
N VAL A 236 -14.92 -7.75 23.11
CA VAL A 236 -15.99 -8.41 22.35
C VAL A 236 -15.56 -8.45 20.90
N THR A 237 -15.66 -9.62 20.28
CA THR A 237 -15.14 -9.86 18.93
C THR A 237 -16.26 -10.06 17.90
N ALA A 238 -15.90 -10.01 16.61
CA ALA A 238 -16.81 -10.39 15.53
C ALA A 238 -17.23 -11.88 15.62
N GLY A 239 -16.36 -12.73 16.20
CA GLY A 239 -16.69 -14.12 16.51
C GLY A 239 -17.81 -14.23 17.55
N ASP A 240 -17.76 -13.45 18.62
CA ASP A 240 -18.80 -13.41 19.67
C ASP A 240 -20.16 -12.93 19.13
N LEU A 241 -20.15 -12.08 18.10
CA LEU A 241 -21.36 -11.62 17.40
C LEU A 241 -21.87 -12.59 16.33
N ASN A 242 -21.24 -13.77 16.15
CA ASN A 242 -21.53 -14.73 15.08
C ASN A 242 -21.50 -14.12 13.65
N ALA A 243 -20.69 -13.08 13.44
CA ALA A 243 -20.63 -12.33 12.18
C ALA A 243 -19.76 -12.99 11.10
N VAL A 244 -18.84 -13.88 11.49
CA VAL A 244 -17.75 -14.39 10.64
C VAL A 244 -18.25 -15.04 9.35
N GLY A 245 -19.26 -15.91 9.43
CA GLY A 245 -19.80 -16.64 8.28
C GLY A 245 -20.40 -15.72 7.21
N SER A 246 -21.21 -14.76 7.62
CA SER A 246 -21.85 -13.80 6.71
C SER A 246 -20.84 -12.80 6.12
N MET A 247 -19.87 -12.34 6.91
CA MET A 247 -18.76 -11.50 6.39
C MET A 247 -17.91 -12.29 5.37
N ALA A 248 -17.56 -13.53 5.66
CA ALA A 248 -16.81 -14.38 4.72
C ALA A 248 -17.59 -14.65 3.43
N ALA A 249 -18.93 -14.80 3.50
CA ALA A 249 -19.77 -14.94 2.31
C ALA A 249 -19.71 -13.72 1.41
N LEU A 250 -19.71 -12.48 1.98
CA LEU A 250 -19.54 -11.25 1.21
C LEU A 250 -18.14 -11.14 0.59
N LEU A 251 -17.11 -11.67 1.25
CA LEU A 251 -15.71 -11.59 0.84
C LEU A 251 -15.27 -12.77 -0.04
N LYS A 252 -16.16 -13.73 -0.34
CA LYS A 252 -15.81 -14.97 -1.06
C LYS A 252 -15.11 -14.73 -2.39
N GLU A 253 -15.63 -13.81 -3.19
CA GLU A 253 -15.01 -13.47 -4.49
C GLU A 253 -13.88 -12.45 -4.32
N ALA A 254 -14.01 -11.53 -3.36
CA ALA A 254 -13.01 -10.49 -3.11
C ALA A 254 -11.65 -11.02 -2.63
N ILE A 255 -11.57 -12.24 -2.09
CA ILE A 255 -10.29 -12.85 -1.67
C ILE A 255 -9.45 -13.34 -2.86
N LYS A 256 -10.05 -13.52 -4.03
CA LYS A 256 -9.36 -13.98 -5.23
C LYS A 256 -8.65 -12.79 -5.92
N PRO A 257 -7.35 -12.91 -6.25
CA PRO A 257 -6.62 -11.85 -6.94
C PRO A 257 -7.16 -11.59 -8.34
N ASN A 258 -7.00 -10.36 -8.82
CA ASN A 258 -7.44 -9.94 -10.15
C ASN A 258 -6.25 -9.94 -11.12
N LEU A 259 -6.44 -10.47 -12.33
CA LEU A 259 -5.51 -10.44 -13.45
C LEU A 259 -5.94 -9.39 -14.46
N ILE A 260 -5.00 -8.53 -14.84
CA ILE A 260 -5.08 -7.57 -15.96
C ILE A 260 -3.77 -7.54 -16.72
N GLN A 261 -3.58 -6.56 -17.58
CA GLN A 261 -2.40 -6.41 -18.41
C GLN A 261 -1.84 -4.98 -18.34
N THR A 262 -0.59 -4.82 -18.76
CA THR A 262 -0.03 -3.50 -19.07
C THR A 262 -0.32 -3.11 -20.51
N ILE A 263 0.04 -1.88 -20.90
CA ILE A 263 -0.03 -1.42 -22.30
C ILE A 263 0.81 -2.34 -23.22
N GLU A 264 1.94 -2.86 -22.75
CA GLU A 264 2.78 -3.82 -23.51
C GLU A 264 2.32 -5.29 -23.33
N HIS A 265 1.15 -5.50 -22.74
CA HIS A 265 0.54 -6.82 -22.50
C HIS A 265 1.29 -7.71 -21.49
N SER A 266 2.07 -7.12 -20.60
CA SER A 266 2.65 -7.85 -19.47
C SER A 266 1.57 -8.19 -18.45
N PRO A 267 1.59 -9.40 -17.85
CA PRO A 267 0.60 -9.78 -16.85
C PRO A 267 0.76 -8.95 -15.56
N ALA A 268 -0.35 -8.43 -15.05
CA ALA A 268 -0.40 -7.73 -13.78
C ALA A 268 -1.49 -8.29 -12.88
N ILE A 269 -1.11 -8.64 -11.65
CA ILE A 269 -2.03 -9.09 -10.61
C ILE A 269 -2.31 -7.91 -9.68
N VAL A 270 -3.58 -7.50 -9.59
CA VAL A 270 -4.01 -6.37 -8.76
C VAL A 270 -4.95 -6.87 -7.68
N HIS A 271 -4.65 -6.59 -6.41
CA HIS A 271 -5.49 -7.09 -5.32
C HIS A 271 -5.27 -6.35 -4.00
N GLY A 272 -6.35 -5.79 -3.45
CA GLY A 272 -6.39 -5.04 -2.21
C GLY A 272 -5.64 -3.72 -2.27
N GLY A 273 -5.91 -2.81 -1.35
CA GLY A 273 -5.36 -1.46 -1.38
C GLY A 273 -5.22 -0.78 -0.01
N PRO A 274 -4.64 -1.45 1.03
CA PRO A 274 -4.53 -0.85 2.35
C PRO A 274 -3.63 0.37 2.32
N PHE A 275 -3.99 1.43 3.08
CA PHE A 275 -3.16 2.63 3.20
C PHE A 275 -1.86 2.34 3.95
N ALA A 276 -0.74 2.91 3.47
CA ALA A 276 0.58 2.70 4.06
C ALA A 276 0.88 3.55 5.29
N ASN A 277 0.05 4.53 5.62
CA ASN A 277 0.19 5.35 6.81
C ASN A 277 -0.63 4.87 8.01
N ILE A 278 -1.44 3.82 7.85
CA ILE A 278 -2.27 3.26 8.93
C ILE A 278 -2.42 1.73 8.86
N ALA A 279 -2.01 1.12 7.75
CA ALA A 279 -1.96 -0.31 7.55
C ALA A 279 -0.63 -0.67 6.85
N HIS A 280 -0.46 -1.91 6.43
CA HIS A 280 0.82 -2.36 5.85
C HIS A 280 1.11 -1.84 4.44
N GLY A 281 0.17 -1.20 3.76
CA GLY A 281 0.40 -0.41 2.54
C GLY A 281 0.88 -1.18 1.31
N CYS A 282 0.57 -2.46 1.21
CA CYS A 282 1.01 -3.35 0.14
C CYS A 282 -0.18 -4.15 -0.40
N ASN A 283 -0.06 -4.71 -1.61
CA ASN A 283 -1.04 -5.63 -2.14
C ASN A 283 -1.14 -6.91 -1.27
N SER A 284 -2.10 -7.77 -1.58
CA SER A 284 -2.37 -8.95 -0.76
C SER A 284 -1.21 -9.96 -0.75
N VAL A 285 -1.11 -10.73 0.33
CA VAL A 285 -0.24 -11.90 0.44
C VAL A 285 -0.57 -12.91 -0.65
N ARG A 286 -1.87 -13.15 -0.88
CA ARG A 286 -2.35 -14.10 -1.88
C ARG A 286 -1.91 -13.72 -3.29
N ALA A 287 -2.04 -12.45 -3.68
CA ALA A 287 -1.56 -11.95 -4.99
C ALA A 287 -0.04 -12.12 -5.14
N THR A 288 0.74 -11.75 -4.13
CA THR A 288 2.20 -11.88 -4.19
C THR A 288 2.65 -13.35 -4.25
N LYS A 289 2.06 -14.24 -3.44
CA LYS A 289 2.37 -15.68 -3.48
C LYS A 289 1.99 -16.31 -4.81
N THR A 290 0.81 -15.99 -5.35
CA THR A 290 0.38 -16.47 -6.66
C THR A 290 1.34 -16.01 -7.76
N ALA A 291 1.75 -14.74 -7.75
CA ALA A 291 2.74 -14.21 -8.70
C ALA A 291 4.08 -14.95 -8.61
N LEU A 292 4.58 -15.21 -7.40
CA LEU A 292 5.83 -15.94 -7.16
C LEU A 292 5.81 -17.37 -7.69
N LYS A 293 4.65 -18.04 -7.63
CA LYS A 293 4.48 -19.40 -8.15
C LYS A 293 4.32 -19.47 -9.67
N LEU A 294 4.02 -18.34 -10.31
CA LEU A 294 3.74 -18.25 -11.75
C LEU A 294 4.92 -17.72 -12.57
N ALA A 295 5.85 -16.98 -11.99
CA ALA A 295 6.88 -16.27 -12.74
C ALA A 295 8.27 -16.34 -12.10
N ASP A 296 9.32 -16.14 -12.93
CA ASP A 296 10.71 -16.10 -12.47
C ASP A 296 11.02 -14.81 -11.69
N TYR A 297 10.35 -13.72 -12.06
CA TYR A 297 10.49 -12.40 -11.44
C TYR A 297 9.12 -11.82 -11.09
N VAL A 298 8.99 -11.33 -9.87
CA VAL A 298 7.80 -10.62 -9.40
C VAL A 298 8.20 -9.22 -8.96
N VAL A 299 7.61 -8.22 -9.60
CA VAL A 299 7.82 -6.80 -9.26
C VAL A 299 6.60 -6.29 -8.52
N THR A 300 6.80 -5.85 -7.29
CA THR A 300 5.73 -5.31 -6.44
C THR A 300 6.15 -3.98 -5.83
N GLU A 301 5.19 -3.25 -5.27
CA GLU A 301 5.45 -1.96 -4.65
C GLU A 301 4.92 -1.87 -3.21
N ALA A 302 5.47 -0.90 -2.45
CA ALA A 302 4.94 -0.48 -1.16
C ALA A 302 4.59 1.02 -1.19
N GLY A 303 3.55 1.40 -0.46
CA GLY A 303 3.04 2.79 -0.45
C GLY A 303 3.99 3.77 0.22
N PHE A 304 4.01 5.02 -0.24
CA PHE A 304 4.85 6.11 0.28
C PHE A 304 6.36 5.85 0.18
N GLY A 305 7.15 6.40 1.13
CA GLY A 305 8.60 6.22 1.20
C GLY A 305 9.01 4.90 1.86
N ALA A 306 10.30 4.58 1.75
CA ALA A 306 10.86 3.35 2.30
C ALA A 306 10.79 3.30 3.84
N ASP A 307 10.75 4.44 4.47
CA ASP A 307 10.58 4.60 5.93
C ASP A 307 9.18 4.19 6.44
N LEU A 308 8.18 4.13 5.56
CA LEU A 308 6.82 3.70 5.86
C LEU A 308 6.45 2.41 5.12
N GLY A 309 6.37 2.48 3.79
CA GLY A 309 5.87 1.36 3.00
C GLY A 309 6.82 0.18 2.97
N ALA A 310 8.11 0.38 2.68
CA ALA A 310 9.06 -0.73 2.64
C ALA A 310 9.31 -1.31 4.04
N GLU A 311 9.37 -0.47 5.08
CA GLU A 311 9.47 -0.94 6.47
C GLU A 311 8.33 -1.91 6.79
N LYS A 312 7.05 -1.52 6.52
CA LYS A 312 5.88 -2.37 6.77
C LYS A 312 5.81 -3.60 5.86
N PHE A 313 6.24 -3.47 4.61
CA PHE A 313 6.37 -4.62 3.72
C PHE A 313 7.32 -5.66 4.30
N LEU A 314 8.46 -5.22 4.80
CA LEU A 314 9.50 -6.07 5.38
C LEU A 314 9.11 -6.55 6.79
N ASP A 315 8.78 -5.68 7.72
CA ASP A 315 8.52 -6.03 9.12
C ASP A 315 7.13 -6.64 9.37
N ILE A 316 6.14 -6.39 8.51
CA ILE A 316 4.78 -6.94 8.68
C ILE A 316 4.50 -8.01 7.62
N LYS A 317 4.41 -7.63 6.34
CA LYS A 317 3.95 -8.55 5.28
C LYS A 317 4.91 -9.72 5.08
N CYS A 318 6.21 -9.45 4.91
CA CYS A 318 7.20 -10.51 4.69
C CYS A 318 7.30 -11.44 5.90
N ARG A 319 7.31 -10.87 7.12
CA ARG A 319 7.31 -11.64 8.38
C ARG A 319 6.11 -12.59 8.45
N MET A 320 4.89 -12.08 8.28
CA MET A 320 3.66 -12.87 8.41
C MET A 320 3.48 -13.91 7.31
N ALA A 321 3.93 -13.60 6.10
CA ALA A 321 3.71 -14.45 4.93
C ALA A 321 4.90 -15.37 4.60
N GLY A 322 6.03 -15.24 5.31
CA GLY A 322 7.25 -15.99 5.03
C GLY A 322 7.94 -15.58 3.71
N LEU A 323 7.70 -14.34 3.23
CA LEU A 323 8.27 -13.84 1.99
C LEU A 323 9.73 -13.40 2.18
N LYS A 324 10.56 -13.61 1.16
CA LYS A 324 11.97 -13.23 1.16
C LYS A 324 12.29 -12.41 -0.10
N PRO A 325 12.33 -11.07 -0.01
CA PRO A 325 12.71 -10.23 -1.15
C PRO A 325 14.12 -10.53 -1.63
N SER A 326 14.31 -10.62 -2.95
CA SER A 326 15.62 -10.85 -3.59
C SER A 326 16.38 -9.54 -3.79
N ALA A 327 15.66 -8.44 -4.05
CA ALA A 327 16.20 -7.10 -4.18
C ALA A 327 15.15 -6.04 -3.84
N VAL A 328 15.63 -4.84 -3.52
CA VAL A 328 14.80 -3.64 -3.37
C VAL A 328 15.26 -2.60 -4.39
N VAL A 329 14.32 -2.03 -5.14
CA VAL A 329 14.55 -0.88 -6.03
C VAL A 329 14.10 0.38 -5.27
N LEU A 330 15.05 1.27 -5.01
CA LEU A 330 14.80 2.55 -4.35
C LEU A 330 14.69 3.66 -5.38
N VAL A 331 13.48 4.11 -5.62
CA VAL A 331 13.18 5.21 -6.56
C VAL A 331 13.46 6.55 -5.91
N ALA A 332 14.23 7.37 -6.59
CA ALA A 332 14.41 8.79 -6.29
C ALA A 332 14.06 9.63 -7.52
N THR A 333 13.79 10.91 -7.31
CA THR A 333 13.66 11.91 -8.37
C THR A 333 14.51 13.12 -8.04
N ILE A 334 15.04 13.78 -9.04
CA ILE A 334 15.76 15.04 -8.86
C ILE A 334 14.87 16.06 -8.14
N ARG A 335 13.58 16.10 -8.46
CA ARG A 335 12.58 16.98 -7.82
C ARG A 335 12.46 16.72 -6.33
N ALA A 336 12.32 15.45 -5.91
CA ALA A 336 12.21 15.09 -4.50
C ALA A 336 13.48 15.41 -3.72
N LEU A 337 14.64 15.18 -4.31
CA LEU A 337 15.92 15.51 -3.69
C LEU A 337 16.08 17.03 -3.52
N LYS A 338 15.75 17.84 -4.54
CA LYS A 338 15.75 19.31 -4.42
C LYS A 338 14.73 19.79 -3.38
N TYR A 339 13.54 19.20 -3.33
CA TYR A 339 12.54 19.52 -2.31
C TYR A 339 13.06 19.23 -0.89
N ASN A 340 13.67 18.08 -0.68
CA ASN A 340 14.33 17.73 0.58
C ASN A 340 15.54 18.65 0.89
N GLY A 341 16.09 19.31 -0.12
CA GLY A 341 17.12 20.36 0.00
C GLY A 341 16.58 21.77 0.25
N GLY A 342 15.24 21.92 0.39
CA GLY A 342 14.57 23.16 0.77
C GLY A 342 14.08 24.01 -0.39
N VAL A 343 14.01 23.49 -1.62
CA VAL A 343 13.45 24.21 -2.79
C VAL A 343 11.93 24.21 -2.74
N ASP A 344 11.31 25.36 -3.03
CA ASP A 344 9.85 25.46 -3.14
C ASP A 344 9.32 24.61 -4.29
N LYS A 345 8.11 24.06 -4.11
CA LYS A 345 7.45 23.16 -5.08
C LYS A 345 7.33 23.75 -6.48
N LYS A 346 7.22 25.08 -6.61
CA LYS A 346 7.07 25.77 -7.89
C LYS A 346 8.38 25.92 -8.66
N GLU A 347 9.52 25.74 -7.99
CA GLU A 347 10.85 25.95 -8.54
C GLU A 347 11.62 24.64 -8.81
N LEU A 348 11.01 23.49 -8.57
CA LEU A 348 11.66 22.18 -8.70
C LEU A 348 12.09 21.82 -10.13
N GLY A 349 11.57 22.50 -11.16
CA GLY A 349 11.94 22.30 -12.57
C GLY A 349 13.25 22.95 -12.99
N ALA A 350 13.80 23.90 -12.21
CA ALA A 350 15.06 24.56 -12.52
C ALA A 350 16.26 23.77 -11.97
N GLU A 351 17.40 23.77 -12.68
CA GLU A 351 18.63 23.18 -12.18
C GLU A 351 19.05 23.83 -10.85
N ASN A 352 19.37 22.99 -9.85
CA ASN A 352 19.85 23.47 -8.56
C ASN A 352 20.72 22.42 -7.85
N LEU A 353 22.00 22.36 -8.22
CA LEU A 353 22.97 21.43 -7.64
C LEU A 353 23.21 21.65 -6.15
N ASP A 354 23.12 22.89 -5.65
CA ASP A 354 23.34 23.16 -4.22
C ASP A 354 22.18 22.63 -3.36
N ALA A 355 20.96 22.76 -3.82
CA ALA A 355 19.81 22.14 -3.15
C ALA A 355 19.87 20.62 -3.25
N LEU A 356 20.27 20.08 -4.40
CA LEU A 356 20.45 18.65 -4.61
C LEU A 356 21.48 18.08 -3.62
N LYS A 357 22.64 18.73 -3.44
CA LYS A 357 23.66 18.37 -2.44
C LYS A 357 23.12 18.39 -1.01
N LYS A 358 22.24 19.32 -0.68
CA LYS A 358 21.61 19.39 0.64
C LYS A 358 20.57 18.28 0.85
N GLY A 359 19.80 17.95 -0.20
CA GLY A 359 18.71 16.98 -0.09
C GLY A 359 19.11 15.53 -0.29
N ILE A 360 20.30 15.25 -0.85
CA ILE A 360 20.79 13.90 -1.14
C ILE A 360 20.92 13.03 0.13
N VAL A 361 21.06 13.64 1.30
CA VAL A 361 21.12 12.96 2.60
C VAL A 361 19.84 12.18 2.92
N ASN A 362 18.70 12.56 2.30
CA ASN A 362 17.47 11.79 2.41
C ASN A 362 17.59 10.45 1.68
N LEU A 363 18.13 10.44 0.46
CA LEU A 363 18.44 9.20 -0.26
C LEU A 363 19.43 8.33 0.49
N GLU A 364 20.50 8.95 1.04
CA GLU A 364 21.49 8.22 1.85
C GLU A 364 20.84 7.49 3.02
N LYS A 365 19.99 8.15 3.79
CA LYS A 365 19.30 7.53 4.93
C LYS A 365 18.38 6.39 4.49
N HIS A 366 17.67 6.52 3.37
CA HIS A 366 16.84 5.44 2.84
C HIS A 366 17.66 4.23 2.37
N ILE A 367 18.83 4.45 1.77
CA ILE A 367 19.77 3.37 1.42
C ILE A 367 20.23 2.64 2.68
N GLU A 368 20.66 3.38 3.71
CA GLU A 368 21.06 2.82 5.01
C GLU A 368 19.94 2.00 5.64
N ASN A 369 18.71 2.52 5.63
CA ASN A 369 17.53 1.84 6.17
C ASN A 369 17.30 0.48 5.51
N LEU A 370 17.29 0.45 4.19
CA LEU A 370 17.03 -0.79 3.42
C LEU A 370 18.15 -1.81 3.61
N LYS A 371 19.41 -1.36 3.67
CA LYS A 371 20.56 -2.25 3.96
C LYS A 371 20.47 -2.94 5.32
N GLN A 372 19.81 -2.34 6.32
CA GLN A 372 19.62 -2.97 7.63
C GLN A 372 18.75 -4.24 7.58
N PHE A 373 17.86 -4.35 6.60
CA PHE A 373 17.08 -5.57 6.38
C PHE A 373 17.85 -6.68 5.67
N GLY A 374 19.10 -6.46 5.28
CA GLY A 374 19.96 -7.46 4.62
C GLY A 374 19.57 -7.77 3.18
N VAL A 375 18.76 -6.93 2.53
CA VAL A 375 18.34 -7.10 1.14
C VAL A 375 19.21 -6.24 0.20
N PRO A 376 19.68 -6.75 -0.95
CA PRO A 376 20.38 -5.95 -1.95
C PRO A 376 19.53 -4.76 -2.44
N VAL A 377 20.13 -3.58 -2.55
CA VAL A 377 19.49 -2.33 -2.95
C VAL A 377 20.02 -1.85 -4.28
N VAL A 378 19.12 -1.58 -5.23
CA VAL A 378 19.41 -0.87 -6.48
C VAL A 378 18.71 0.48 -6.43
N VAL A 379 19.46 1.56 -6.56
CA VAL A 379 18.91 2.92 -6.64
C VAL A 379 18.54 3.22 -8.09
N THR A 380 17.37 3.80 -8.32
CA THR A 380 16.98 4.30 -9.64
C THR A 380 16.51 5.74 -9.57
N LEU A 381 16.90 6.55 -10.55
CA LEU A 381 16.28 7.85 -10.79
C LEU A 381 15.16 7.68 -11.82
N ASN A 382 13.94 8.00 -11.42
CA ASN A 382 12.82 8.19 -12.35
C ASN A 382 13.02 9.56 -13.03
N LYS A 383 13.56 9.54 -14.25
CA LYS A 383 13.99 10.72 -14.99
C LYS A 383 12.81 11.51 -15.54
N PHE A 384 12.83 12.80 -15.35
CA PHE A 384 11.91 13.77 -15.95
C PHE A 384 12.61 14.61 -17.03
N VAL A 385 11.85 15.14 -17.98
CA VAL A 385 12.36 15.97 -19.09
C VAL A 385 13.12 17.21 -18.59
N SER A 386 12.78 17.69 -17.38
CA SER A 386 13.45 18.87 -16.77
C SER A 386 14.78 18.55 -16.10
N ASP A 387 15.14 17.30 -15.92
CA ASP A 387 16.35 16.89 -15.19
C ASP A 387 17.59 17.11 -16.08
N THR A 388 18.61 17.78 -15.53
CA THR A 388 19.82 18.10 -16.28
C THR A 388 20.87 17.00 -16.15
N GLU A 389 21.76 16.89 -17.14
CA GLU A 389 22.86 15.92 -17.12
C GLU A 389 23.78 16.10 -15.89
N ALA A 390 23.97 17.35 -15.43
CA ALA A 390 24.77 17.65 -14.25
C ALA A 390 24.10 17.11 -12.96
N GLU A 391 22.78 17.24 -12.83
CA GLU A 391 22.01 16.70 -11.71
C GLU A 391 21.98 15.17 -11.71
N LEU A 392 21.74 14.56 -12.87
CA LEU A 392 21.76 13.11 -13.05
C LEU A 392 23.12 12.52 -12.69
N LYS A 393 24.19 13.12 -13.23
CA LYS A 393 25.57 12.69 -12.96
C LYS A 393 25.92 12.78 -11.47
N PHE A 394 25.52 13.87 -10.81
CA PHE A 394 25.78 14.05 -9.37
C PHE A 394 25.16 12.92 -8.53
N VAL A 395 23.91 12.52 -8.80
CA VAL A 395 23.26 11.45 -8.03
C VAL A 395 23.87 10.09 -8.37
N LYS A 396 24.23 9.84 -9.64
CA LYS A 396 24.93 8.62 -10.05
C LYS A 396 26.26 8.48 -9.30
N ASP A 397 27.13 9.49 -9.38
CA ASP A 397 28.44 9.49 -8.73
C ASP A 397 28.28 9.28 -7.22
N PHE A 398 27.29 9.93 -6.59
CA PHE A 398 26.97 9.76 -5.18
C PHE A 398 26.63 8.31 -4.79
N CYS A 399 25.85 7.61 -5.61
CA CYS A 399 25.49 6.20 -5.38
C CYS A 399 26.68 5.27 -5.59
N GLU A 400 27.45 5.48 -6.65
CA GLU A 400 28.63 4.68 -6.97
C GLU A 400 29.71 4.80 -5.88
N ASP A 401 29.97 6.01 -5.37
CA ASP A 401 30.91 6.27 -4.27
C ASP A 401 30.55 5.52 -2.97
N ARG A 402 29.26 5.17 -2.80
CA ARG A 402 28.73 4.41 -1.66
C ARG A 402 28.56 2.92 -1.94
N GLY A 403 29.06 2.45 -3.10
CA GLY A 403 28.95 1.05 -3.51
C GLY A 403 27.50 0.60 -3.69
N CYS A 404 26.62 1.52 -4.08
CA CYS A 404 25.23 1.20 -4.43
C CYS A 404 25.12 0.99 -5.93
N ASP A 405 24.41 -0.08 -6.32
CA ASP A 405 24.01 -0.27 -7.70
C ASP A 405 23.04 0.85 -8.11
N PHE A 406 23.26 1.43 -9.28
CA PHE A 406 22.48 2.56 -9.77
C PHE A 406 22.15 2.40 -11.25
N GLU A 407 20.92 2.78 -11.64
CA GLU A 407 20.53 2.89 -13.04
C GLU A 407 19.37 3.89 -13.22
N LEU A 408 19.25 4.47 -14.41
CA LEU A 408 18.15 5.38 -14.76
C LEU A 408 16.89 4.60 -15.14
N ALA A 409 15.72 5.18 -14.88
CA ALA A 409 14.43 4.73 -15.39
C ALA A 409 13.79 5.84 -16.24
N GLU A 410 13.53 5.53 -17.52
CA GLU A 410 12.86 6.42 -18.49
C GLU A 410 11.51 5.82 -18.93
N VAL A 411 10.90 5.04 -18.05
CA VAL A 411 9.73 4.20 -18.36
C VAL A 411 8.46 5.01 -18.65
N TRP A 412 8.33 6.22 -18.09
CA TRP A 412 7.17 7.07 -18.38
C TRP A 412 7.07 7.39 -19.88
N GLU A 413 8.21 7.72 -20.50
CA GLU A 413 8.27 8.12 -21.91
C GLU A 413 8.38 6.91 -22.86
N LYS A 414 9.09 5.86 -22.42
CA LYS A 414 9.53 4.77 -23.31
C LYS A 414 8.94 3.39 -22.96
N GLY A 415 8.01 3.32 -21.99
CA GLY A 415 7.48 2.03 -21.52
C GLY A 415 8.58 1.09 -21.03
N GLY A 416 8.44 -0.21 -21.27
CA GLY A 416 9.40 -1.23 -20.88
C GLY A 416 10.81 -1.01 -21.47
N LEU A 417 10.93 -0.44 -22.65
CA LEU A 417 12.25 -0.10 -23.25
C LEU A 417 13.06 0.83 -22.34
N GLY A 418 12.40 1.80 -21.70
CA GLY A 418 13.05 2.73 -20.76
C GLY A 418 13.48 2.10 -19.44
N GLY A 419 13.14 0.83 -19.18
CA GLY A 419 13.47 0.07 -17.99
C GLY A 419 14.48 -1.06 -18.21
N GLU A 420 14.89 -1.36 -19.46
CA GLU A 420 15.71 -2.54 -19.77
C GLU A 420 17.07 -2.53 -19.05
N GLU A 421 17.77 -1.39 -19.00
CA GLU A 421 19.06 -1.29 -18.32
C GLU A 421 18.91 -1.44 -16.79
N LEU A 422 17.85 -0.89 -16.22
CA LEU A 422 17.50 -1.12 -14.82
C LEU A 422 17.21 -2.60 -14.55
N ALA A 423 16.44 -3.27 -15.41
CA ALA A 423 16.17 -4.71 -15.27
C ALA A 423 17.44 -5.55 -15.35
N LYS A 424 18.36 -5.27 -16.28
CA LYS A 424 19.68 -5.91 -16.37
C LYS A 424 20.50 -5.70 -15.10
N LYS A 425 20.51 -4.47 -14.57
CA LYS A 425 21.20 -4.14 -13.32
C LYS A 425 20.65 -4.95 -12.14
N ILE A 426 19.33 -5.06 -12.03
CA ILE A 426 18.68 -5.83 -10.97
C ILE A 426 19.00 -7.33 -11.09
N ILE A 427 18.97 -7.90 -12.30
CA ILE A 427 19.35 -9.29 -12.53
C ILE A 427 20.78 -9.52 -12.05
N ALA A 428 21.73 -8.69 -12.50
CA ALA A 428 23.14 -8.78 -12.10
C ALA A 428 23.32 -8.63 -10.57
N THR A 429 22.54 -7.75 -9.93
CA THR A 429 22.57 -7.57 -8.48
C THR A 429 22.08 -8.84 -7.76
N ILE A 430 20.96 -9.42 -8.18
CA ILE A 430 20.41 -10.64 -7.59
C ILE A 430 21.36 -11.83 -7.77
N GLU A 431 22.03 -11.95 -8.92
CA GLU A 431 22.98 -13.02 -9.21
C GLU A 431 24.29 -12.88 -8.42
N SER A 432 24.74 -11.66 -8.16
CA SER A 432 26.03 -11.39 -7.48
C SER A 432 25.93 -11.18 -5.97
N LYS A 433 24.76 -10.83 -5.44
CA LYS A 433 24.53 -10.48 -4.03
C LYS A 433 23.40 -11.31 -3.44
N ALA A 434 23.68 -12.16 -2.48
CA ALA A 434 22.64 -12.91 -1.78
C ALA A 434 21.79 -11.99 -0.88
N SER A 435 20.49 -12.19 -0.89
CA SER A 435 19.60 -11.58 0.10
C SER A 435 19.67 -12.34 1.43
N ASN A 436 20.01 -11.63 2.49
CA ASN A 436 20.02 -12.11 3.86
C ASN A 436 18.90 -11.43 4.66
N TYR A 437 17.72 -11.35 4.06
CA TYR A 437 16.57 -10.66 4.65
C TYR A 437 16.28 -11.12 6.08
N ALA A 438 16.17 -10.13 6.97
CA ALA A 438 15.66 -10.28 8.33
C ALA A 438 14.89 -9.01 8.75
N PRO A 439 13.81 -9.15 9.53
CA PRO A 439 13.15 -8.01 10.17
C PRO A 439 14.10 -7.27 11.11
N ILE A 440 13.85 -5.96 11.33
CA ILE A 440 14.74 -5.13 12.17
C ILE A 440 14.55 -5.34 13.68
N TYR A 441 13.51 -6.04 14.09
CA TYR A 441 13.22 -6.42 15.48
C TYR A 441 12.63 -7.82 15.55
N GLY A 442 12.79 -8.50 16.71
CA GLY A 442 12.22 -9.81 17.01
C GLY A 442 10.81 -9.72 17.59
N ASP A 443 10.06 -10.83 17.53
CA ASP A 443 8.70 -10.91 18.07
C ASP A 443 8.66 -10.91 19.59
N GLU A 444 9.78 -11.33 20.23
CA GLU A 444 9.96 -11.39 21.68
C GLU A 444 10.06 -10.02 22.38
N LEU A 445 10.35 -8.96 21.62
CA LEU A 445 10.43 -7.61 22.16
C LEU A 445 9.05 -7.10 22.57
N SER A 446 9.00 -6.26 23.60
CA SER A 446 7.80 -5.51 23.97
C SER A 446 7.38 -4.54 22.87
N ILE A 447 6.11 -4.12 22.85
CA ILE A 447 5.61 -3.16 21.87
C ILE A 447 6.46 -1.88 21.88
N LYS A 448 6.84 -1.38 23.06
CA LYS A 448 7.69 -0.18 23.18
C LYS A 448 9.06 -0.37 22.54
N GLU A 449 9.73 -1.49 22.81
CA GLU A 449 11.04 -1.79 22.21
C GLU A 449 10.97 -1.92 20.69
N LYS A 450 9.88 -2.49 20.13
CA LYS A 450 9.63 -2.53 18.68
C LYS A 450 9.47 -1.12 18.11
N ILE A 451 8.70 -0.25 18.77
CA ILE A 451 8.53 1.16 18.40
C ILE A 451 9.88 1.89 18.42
N GLU A 452 10.67 1.72 19.50
CA GLU A 452 11.99 2.32 19.62
C GLU A 452 12.94 1.83 18.51
N ALA A 453 12.91 0.54 18.18
CA ALA A 453 13.72 -0.02 17.09
C ALA A 453 13.39 0.64 15.75
N ILE A 454 12.11 0.81 15.40
CA ILE A 454 11.71 1.49 14.16
C ILE A 454 12.14 2.96 14.20
N CYS A 455 11.81 3.69 15.28
CA CYS A 455 12.07 5.12 15.36
C CYS A 455 13.57 5.45 15.33
N THR A 456 14.41 4.66 16.01
CA THR A 456 15.86 4.92 16.05
C THR A 456 16.57 4.43 14.80
N LYS A 457 16.31 3.20 14.36
CA LYS A 457 17.01 2.60 13.23
C LYS A 457 16.54 3.17 11.89
N ILE A 458 15.22 3.27 11.67
CA ILE A 458 14.63 3.68 10.38
C ILE A 458 14.48 5.19 10.30
N TYR A 459 13.88 5.84 11.30
CA TYR A 459 13.65 7.29 11.24
C TYR A 459 14.89 8.11 11.63
N GLY A 460 15.82 7.53 12.39
CA GLY A 460 16.98 8.24 12.91
C GLY A 460 16.68 9.13 14.11
N ALA A 461 15.59 8.86 14.83
CA ALA A 461 15.20 9.60 16.02
C ALA A 461 16.21 9.36 17.17
N ALA A 462 16.38 10.37 18.02
CA ALA A 462 17.18 10.26 19.25
C ALA A 462 16.46 9.46 20.36
N GLY A 463 15.18 9.18 20.20
CA GLY A 463 14.36 8.40 21.13
C GLY A 463 12.86 8.60 20.88
N VAL A 464 12.06 8.00 21.77
CA VAL A 464 10.59 8.01 21.68
C VAL A 464 10.01 8.53 22.99
N ASP A 465 8.96 9.35 22.88
CA ASP A 465 8.15 9.81 24.00
C ASP A 465 6.75 9.21 23.89
N PHE A 466 6.20 8.72 24.99
CA PHE A 466 4.88 8.11 25.03
C PHE A 466 3.91 9.00 25.81
N ALA A 467 2.84 9.46 25.15
CA ALA A 467 1.74 10.13 25.83
C ALA A 467 1.06 9.17 26.84
N PRO A 468 0.50 9.69 27.96
CA PRO A 468 -0.15 8.82 28.95
C PRO A 468 -1.23 7.90 28.41
N ALA A 469 -2.00 8.37 27.41
CA ALA A 469 -3.03 7.57 26.74
C ALA A 469 -2.42 6.40 25.96
N ALA A 470 -1.32 6.65 25.24
CA ALA A 470 -0.60 5.61 24.50
C ALA A 470 0.01 4.57 25.45
N ASP A 471 0.64 5.02 26.53
CA ASP A 471 1.24 4.13 27.54
C ASP A 471 0.21 3.19 28.18
N LYS A 472 -0.95 3.74 28.56
CA LYS A 472 -2.06 2.96 29.13
C LYS A 472 -2.59 1.92 28.11
N MET A 473 -2.73 2.31 26.83
CA MET A 473 -3.25 1.41 25.80
C MET A 473 -2.25 0.32 25.45
N ILE A 474 -0.96 0.62 25.35
CA ILE A 474 0.09 -0.37 25.09
C ILE A 474 0.09 -1.45 26.20
N LYS A 475 0.02 -1.05 27.47
CA LYS A 475 -0.11 -2.01 28.58
C LYS A 475 -1.34 -2.91 28.44
N LYS A 476 -2.50 -2.32 28.11
CA LYS A 476 -3.73 -3.08 27.89
C LYS A 476 -3.59 -4.07 26.73
N ILE A 477 -2.95 -3.69 25.64
CA ILE A 477 -2.70 -4.56 24.49
C ILE A 477 -1.80 -5.75 24.88
N GLU A 478 -0.74 -5.50 25.66
CA GLU A 478 0.15 -6.55 26.17
C GLU A 478 -0.57 -7.49 27.17
N GLU A 479 -1.37 -6.95 28.08
CA GLU A 479 -2.21 -7.73 29.01
C GLU A 479 -3.23 -8.64 28.30
N LEU A 480 -3.73 -8.21 27.14
CA LEU A 480 -4.62 -9.01 26.28
C LEU A 480 -3.88 -10.08 25.46
N GLY A 481 -2.53 -10.17 25.60
CA GLY A 481 -1.72 -11.18 24.93
C GLY A 481 -1.23 -10.82 23.53
N PHE A 482 -1.41 -9.57 23.08
CA PHE A 482 -1.01 -9.12 21.75
C PHE A 482 0.39 -8.49 21.69
N GLY A 483 1.19 -8.62 22.76
CA GLY A 483 2.56 -8.06 22.82
C GLY A 483 3.51 -8.59 21.73
N HIS A 484 3.26 -9.79 21.22
CA HIS A 484 4.06 -10.41 20.16
C HIS A 484 3.77 -9.84 18.74
N PHE A 485 2.69 -9.09 18.55
CA PHE A 485 2.34 -8.53 17.24
C PHE A 485 3.39 -7.54 16.74
N PRO A 486 3.65 -7.48 15.43
CA PRO A 486 4.43 -6.41 14.84
C PRO A 486 3.73 -5.06 14.97
N VAL A 487 4.51 -3.99 14.85
CA VAL A 487 4.04 -2.62 15.00
C VAL A 487 3.89 -1.96 13.63
N CYS A 488 2.74 -1.31 13.43
CA CYS A 488 2.43 -0.50 12.27
C CYS A 488 2.47 0.98 12.67
N MET A 489 3.61 1.65 12.40
CA MET A 489 3.76 3.08 12.69
C MET A 489 2.96 3.93 11.73
N ALA A 490 2.10 4.78 12.26
CA ALA A 490 1.30 5.75 11.52
C ALA A 490 1.87 7.17 11.76
N LYS A 491 2.56 7.70 10.74
CA LYS A 491 3.18 9.03 10.76
C LYS A 491 3.01 9.76 9.43
N THR A 492 3.46 11.01 9.37
CA THR A 492 3.53 11.74 8.10
C THR A 492 4.44 11.03 7.09
N GLN A 493 4.05 11.04 5.83
CA GLN A 493 4.85 10.48 4.73
C GLN A 493 5.93 11.44 4.19
N TYR A 494 5.91 12.70 4.59
CA TYR A 494 6.74 13.76 4.00
C TYR A 494 8.08 13.98 4.71
N SER A 495 8.33 13.30 5.79
CA SER A 495 9.56 13.41 6.58
C SER A 495 9.93 12.08 7.19
N LEU A 496 11.20 11.86 7.48
CA LEU A 496 11.67 10.76 8.34
C LEU A 496 11.17 10.92 9.79
N SER A 497 10.92 12.18 10.25
CA SER A 497 10.34 12.43 11.58
C SER A 497 8.80 12.38 11.56
N ASP A 498 8.18 12.59 12.72
CA ASP A 498 6.73 12.80 12.88
C ASP A 498 6.29 14.23 12.58
N ASN A 499 7.23 15.13 12.24
CA ASN A 499 6.99 16.50 11.82
C ASN A 499 7.26 16.67 10.32
N ALA A 500 6.23 16.90 9.52
CA ALA A 500 6.31 17.06 8.07
C ALA A 500 7.17 18.25 7.59
N ALA A 501 7.48 19.21 8.46
CA ALA A 501 8.31 20.36 8.12
C ALA A 501 9.82 20.07 8.18
N LEU A 502 10.23 18.96 8.81
CA LEU A 502 11.63 18.55 8.91
C LEU A 502 12.03 17.72 7.69
N LEU A 503 12.53 18.38 6.66
CA LEU A 503 12.94 17.77 5.40
C LEU A 503 14.36 17.20 5.45
N GLY A 504 14.74 16.42 4.45
CA GLY A 504 16.07 15.84 4.30
C GLY A 504 16.32 14.69 5.28
N ARG A 505 17.33 14.84 6.12
CA ARG A 505 17.71 13.88 7.17
C ARG A 505 17.75 14.61 8.52
N PRO A 506 16.61 14.77 9.18
CA PRO A 506 16.56 15.42 10.49
C PRO A 506 17.34 14.60 11.54
N GLU A 507 17.99 15.31 12.47
CA GLU A 507 18.77 14.72 13.57
C GLU A 507 18.31 15.28 14.92
N GLY A 508 18.56 14.53 16.00
CA GLY A 508 18.28 14.95 17.37
C GLY A 508 16.80 15.07 17.73
N PHE A 509 15.89 14.74 16.85
CA PHE A 509 14.45 14.77 17.12
C PHE A 509 13.99 13.53 17.90
N ARG A 510 12.87 13.67 18.61
CA ARG A 510 12.19 12.56 19.29
C ARG A 510 10.82 12.38 18.69
N VAL A 511 10.40 11.13 18.52
CA VAL A 511 9.07 10.79 18.03
C VAL A 511 8.10 10.73 19.19
N THR A 512 6.93 11.36 19.07
CA THR A 512 5.88 11.32 20.10
C THR A 512 4.77 10.34 19.71
N VAL A 513 4.65 9.23 20.44
CA VAL A 513 3.53 8.30 20.32
C VAL A 513 2.33 8.87 21.10
N ARG A 514 1.24 9.18 20.39
CA ARG A 514 0.05 9.79 20.96
C ARG A 514 -1.00 8.77 21.36
N GLU A 515 -1.16 7.74 20.56
CA GLU A 515 -2.17 6.71 20.71
C GLU A 515 -1.68 5.39 20.13
N ALA A 516 -2.20 4.28 20.63
CA ALA A 516 -2.01 2.94 20.06
C ALA A 516 -3.30 2.15 20.15
N TYR A 517 -3.53 1.25 19.20
CA TYR A 517 -4.63 0.29 19.25
C TYR A 517 -4.26 -1.00 18.50
N VAL A 518 -4.92 -2.10 18.85
CA VAL A 518 -4.69 -3.38 18.19
C VAL A 518 -5.66 -3.58 17.04
N SER A 519 -5.13 -3.98 15.89
CA SER A 519 -5.87 -4.53 14.75
C SER A 519 -5.78 -6.05 14.85
N ALA A 520 -6.61 -6.64 15.72
CA ALA A 520 -6.44 -8.02 16.18
C ALA A 520 -6.70 -9.05 15.07
N GLY A 521 -7.63 -8.77 14.17
CA GLY A 521 -7.89 -9.58 12.98
C GLY A 521 -6.73 -9.53 12.00
N ALA A 522 -6.20 -8.34 11.73
CA ALA A 522 -5.03 -8.17 10.86
C ALA A 522 -3.75 -8.72 11.50
N GLY A 523 -3.61 -8.64 12.84
CA GLY A 523 -2.49 -9.19 13.57
C GLY A 523 -1.32 -8.20 13.72
N PHE A 524 -1.58 -6.90 13.89
CA PHE A 524 -0.57 -5.90 14.20
C PHE A 524 -1.11 -4.81 15.14
N VAL A 525 -0.21 -4.07 15.77
CA VAL A 525 -0.52 -2.92 16.61
C VAL A 525 -0.29 -1.64 15.83
N VAL A 526 -1.32 -0.82 15.70
CA VAL A 526 -1.23 0.51 15.07
C VAL A 526 -0.79 1.53 16.11
N VAL A 527 0.22 2.35 15.77
CA VAL A 527 0.82 3.36 16.64
C VAL A 527 0.78 4.72 15.97
N LEU A 528 0.02 5.65 16.54
CA LEU A 528 -0.20 6.98 15.99
C LEU A 528 0.80 7.99 16.57
N THR A 529 1.57 8.65 15.72
CA THR A 529 2.53 9.71 16.12
C THR A 529 1.99 11.12 15.86
N GLY A 530 0.85 11.24 15.16
CA GLY A 530 0.23 12.51 14.81
C GLY A 530 -1.24 12.35 14.47
N ASN A 531 -1.85 13.41 13.96
CA ASN A 531 -3.22 13.36 13.46
C ASN A 531 -3.26 12.65 12.11
N ILE A 532 -3.38 11.33 12.14
CA ILE A 532 -3.51 10.52 10.93
C ILE A 532 -4.99 10.42 10.55
N MET A 533 -5.31 10.90 9.35
CA MET A 533 -6.68 10.91 8.88
C MET A 533 -7.06 9.56 8.27
N THR A 534 -7.99 8.87 8.93
CA THR A 534 -8.58 7.62 8.44
C THR A 534 -9.82 7.86 7.57
N MET A 535 -10.36 9.08 7.55
CA MET A 535 -11.39 9.57 6.64
C MET A 535 -10.91 10.89 6.03
N PRO A 536 -10.25 10.87 4.84
CA PRO A 536 -9.83 12.08 4.14
C PRO A 536 -11.02 12.95 3.75
N GLY A 537 -10.80 14.23 3.55
CA GLY A 537 -11.78 15.14 2.98
C GLY A 537 -11.42 15.52 1.56
N LEU A 538 -12.41 15.91 0.76
CA LEU A 538 -12.16 16.48 -0.55
C LEU A 538 -11.40 17.81 -0.41
N PRO A 539 -10.41 18.11 -1.30
CA PRO A 539 -9.73 19.39 -1.33
C PRO A 539 -10.64 20.51 -1.86
N LYS A 540 -10.14 21.75 -1.86
CA LYS A 540 -10.89 22.91 -2.38
C LYS A 540 -11.28 22.77 -3.86
N ALA A 541 -10.42 22.16 -4.66
CA ALA A 541 -10.66 21.80 -6.06
C ALA A 541 -10.37 20.31 -6.22
N PRO A 542 -11.37 19.42 -6.00
CA PRO A 542 -11.19 17.99 -6.14
C PRO A 542 -11.11 17.57 -7.61
N ALA A 543 -10.46 16.45 -7.87
CA ALA A 543 -10.39 15.86 -9.21
C ALA A 543 -11.78 15.60 -9.81
N ALA A 544 -12.77 15.34 -8.95
CA ALA A 544 -14.18 15.18 -9.32
C ALA A 544 -14.75 16.33 -10.17
N PHE A 545 -14.19 17.54 -10.11
CA PHE A 545 -14.66 18.66 -10.94
C PHE A 545 -14.29 18.53 -12.41
N ASN A 546 -13.31 17.70 -12.73
CA ASN A 546 -12.80 17.51 -14.08
C ASN A 546 -13.24 16.17 -14.68
N ILE A 547 -13.72 15.24 -13.86
CA ILE A 547 -14.14 13.91 -14.30
C ILE A 547 -15.57 14.02 -14.85
N ASP A 548 -15.77 13.54 -16.08
CA ASP A 548 -17.07 13.54 -16.76
C ASP A 548 -17.20 12.31 -17.66
N VAL A 549 -18.37 12.12 -18.21
CA VAL A 549 -18.69 11.13 -19.25
C VAL A 549 -19.20 11.88 -20.47
N ASP A 550 -18.54 11.74 -21.61
CA ASP A 550 -18.98 12.36 -22.85
C ASP A 550 -20.28 11.70 -23.42
N ASP A 551 -20.86 12.30 -24.46
CA ASP A 551 -22.11 11.81 -25.06
C ASP A 551 -21.97 10.41 -25.69
N ASP A 552 -20.76 9.96 -25.97
CA ASP A 552 -20.45 8.62 -26.49
C ASP A 552 -20.19 7.59 -25.36
N GLY A 553 -20.28 8.02 -24.11
CA GLY A 553 -20.09 7.18 -22.93
C GLY A 553 -18.62 6.98 -22.51
N ASN A 554 -17.70 7.77 -23.02
CA ASN A 554 -16.28 7.70 -22.63
C ASN A 554 -16.02 8.55 -21.38
N ILE A 555 -15.26 8.01 -20.45
CA ILE A 555 -14.78 8.77 -19.29
C ILE A 555 -13.74 9.79 -19.75
N VAL A 556 -13.85 11.03 -19.29
CA VAL A 556 -12.91 12.12 -19.55
C VAL A 556 -12.44 12.73 -18.23
N GLY A 557 -11.24 13.31 -18.21
CA GLY A 557 -10.69 13.99 -17.03
C GLY A 557 -10.32 13.08 -15.86
N LEU A 558 -10.22 11.78 -16.06
CA LEU A 558 -9.86 10.82 -15.01
C LEU A 558 -8.35 10.88 -14.65
N PHE A 559 -7.53 11.58 -15.39
CA PHE A 559 -6.10 11.92 -15.16
C PHE A 559 -5.39 12.36 -16.45
#